data_628bbc42d3ca869a95fdabcca7da9959
#
_entry.id   628bbc42d3ca869a95fdabcca7da9959
#
_cell.length_a   1.000
_cell.length_b   1.000
_cell.length_c   1.000
_cell.angle_alpha   90.00
_cell.angle_beta   90.00
_cell.angle_gamma   90.00
#
_symmetry.space_group_name_H-M   'P 1'
#
loop_
_entity.id
_entity.type
_entity.pdbx_description
1 polymer ?
#
loop_
_entity_poly.entity_id
_entity_poly.type
_entity_poly.pdbx_seq_one_letter_code
_entity_poly.pdbx_strand_id
1 'polypeptide(L)'
;MAASAESSGAGVSAQPNGHRTNGHTNGTSNGTGAANGVSGHDSGNLYQDFAYPPVVEDGTPYRVLKQYHSKPTKLRVACIGAGASGLCLAYKMEKQMVPDSWELTLFEKNPHFGGTWYENTYPGVACDIPSHLYTFSWDPKPDWSHYFAYGDEIQRYFEDFAERNGSKRYMKLNTKRTKASWQDWCHVLVNGTGILNDWKWPDVEGLHDFAGPKMHSAAWDHSVDFEGKTIGVIGTGSTSVQIVPALQKVAGTNLKVFMRSSTWISPPFGGGVLETDLRKDKEGAQPGKRQYTFTEEDKQKFRDDPDYHLMFRKRIEAEINSLFGMYQRGSELSDQFRQVIKDEMERRIGPGNEELKKFIIPDWAPGCRRISPGDGYLEALVQPNVKPVFGGIKQIVHEGIITADGETHKVDILVCATGFNVAFRPAFKLVNGAGKTLNEDWGDSVNLYMGVSAPRFPNYYTIVGPGATWSSGTLLPSIETTIEYSIQMMKKIQHENIRSIDVKQDALDDIYAHFDEFHKTTVFKESCRSWFKDGKIKNRIYLWPGCTIHLLKSIKTPRFEDYNIRYRYANRFAFLGDGEIKANTTKNVLGLSTYVRDHDHDWNVD
;
A
#
# COMPACT_ATOMS: atom_id res chain seq x y z
N MET A 1 -3.09 4.60 -22.77
CA MET A 1 -4.31 4.39 -21.97
C MET A 1 -4.72 5.72 -21.35
N ALA A 2 -5.96 6.14 -21.54
CA ALA A 2 -6.48 7.34 -20.90
C ALA A 2 -7.14 6.94 -19.56
N ALA A 3 -6.71 7.54 -18.48
CA ALA A 3 -7.37 7.40 -17.18
C ALA A 3 -8.24 8.63 -16.95
N SER A 4 -9.55 8.45 -16.87
CA SER A 4 -10.50 9.49 -16.47
C SER A 4 -10.93 9.24 -15.02
N ALA A 5 -10.78 10.24 -14.17
CA ALA A 5 -11.26 10.20 -12.79
C ALA A 5 -12.62 10.92 -12.73
N GLU A 6 -13.70 10.16 -12.67
CA GLU A 6 -15.04 10.70 -12.38
C GLU A 6 -15.46 10.30 -10.96
N SER A 7 -15.97 11.30 -10.23
CA SER A 7 -16.57 11.10 -8.92
C SER A 7 -18.05 10.75 -9.05
N SER A 8 -18.48 9.64 -8.43
CA SER A 8 -19.89 9.26 -8.33
C SER A 8 -20.65 10.18 -7.36
N GLY A 9 -21.55 11.01 -7.89
CA GLY A 9 -22.62 11.63 -7.13
C GLY A 9 -23.95 11.07 -7.62
N ALA A 10 -24.70 10.45 -6.74
CA ALA A 10 -26.04 9.97 -7.04
C ALA A 10 -27.05 11.14 -7.06
N GLY A 11 -27.90 11.21 -8.07
CA GLY A 11 -29.03 12.13 -8.14
C GLY A 11 -30.05 11.65 -9.18
N VAL A 12 -31.26 11.47 -8.73
CA VAL A 12 -32.43 10.83 -9.34
C VAL A 12 -33.02 11.62 -10.52
N SER A 13 -33.41 10.87 -11.53
CA SER A 13 -34.40 11.00 -12.60
C SER A 13 -35.20 12.27 -12.83
N ALA A 14 -35.33 12.68 -14.10
CA ALA A 14 -36.57 12.74 -14.88
C ALA A 14 -36.32 13.27 -16.31
N GLN A 15 -36.78 12.53 -17.31
CA GLN A 15 -37.05 13.01 -18.68
C GLN A 15 -38.46 13.71 -18.72
N PRO A 16 -38.93 14.43 -19.81
CA PRO A 16 -38.65 14.15 -21.20
C PRO A 16 -38.67 15.35 -22.20
N ASN A 17 -38.19 15.05 -23.44
CA ASN A 17 -38.61 15.53 -24.78
C ASN A 17 -38.70 17.03 -25.19
N GLY A 18 -38.08 17.33 -26.34
CA GLY A 18 -38.48 18.45 -27.18
C GLY A 18 -37.49 18.90 -28.27
N HIS A 19 -37.88 18.68 -29.47
CA HIS A 19 -37.34 18.90 -30.81
C HIS A 19 -36.80 20.29 -31.21
N ARG A 20 -35.82 20.28 -32.17
CA ARG A 20 -35.57 21.18 -33.36
C ARG A 20 -35.19 22.65 -33.10
N THR A 21 -34.33 23.34 -33.83
CA THR A 21 -33.89 23.43 -35.25
C THR A 21 -32.81 24.51 -35.38
N ASN A 22 -32.03 24.41 -36.47
CA ASN A 22 -31.08 25.31 -37.12
C ASN A 22 -31.10 26.83 -36.90
N GLY A 23 -29.92 27.46 -37.02
CA GLY A 23 -29.75 28.86 -37.37
C GLY A 23 -28.30 29.37 -37.37
N HIS A 24 -27.76 29.55 -38.59
CA HIS A 24 -26.52 30.33 -38.85
C HIS A 24 -26.68 31.79 -38.47
N THR A 25 -25.61 32.46 -38.01
CA THR A 25 -25.11 33.69 -38.66
C THR A 25 -23.81 34.21 -38.03
N ASN A 26 -22.95 34.77 -38.91
CA ASN A 26 -21.68 35.46 -38.65
C ASN A 26 -21.83 36.78 -37.87
N GLY A 27 -20.75 37.16 -37.17
CA GLY A 27 -20.60 38.53 -36.66
C GLY A 27 -19.23 38.78 -36.04
N THR A 28 -18.36 39.47 -36.79
CA THR A 28 -17.09 40.05 -36.37
C THR A 28 -17.25 41.21 -35.39
N SER A 29 -16.45 41.36 -34.36
CA SER A 29 -15.87 42.65 -33.96
C SER A 29 -14.76 42.54 -32.92
N ASN A 30 -13.72 43.36 -33.10
CA ASN A 30 -12.51 43.55 -32.31
C ASN A 30 -12.79 44.08 -30.90
N GLY A 31 -11.93 43.68 -29.95
CA GLY A 31 -11.82 44.31 -28.62
C GLY A 31 -10.59 43.83 -27.89
N THR A 32 -9.58 44.71 -27.84
CA THR A 32 -8.33 44.56 -27.11
C THR A 32 -8.53 44.59 -25.59
N GLY A 33 -7.94 43.62 -24.86
CA GLY A 33 -7.86 43.63 -23.42
C GLY A 33 -6.85 42.61 -22.93
N ALA A 34 -5.68 43.08 -22.50
CA ALA A 34 -4.65 42.23 -21.95
C ALA A 34 -5.05 41.69 -20.57
N ALA A 35 -5.05 40.36 -20.42
CA ALA A 35 -5.05 39.69 -19.14
C ALA A 35 -4.10 38.49 -19.22
N ASN A 36 -3.19 38.42 -18.27
CA ASN A 36 -2.20 37.35 -18.11
C ASN A 36 -2.88 35.98 -18.05
N GLY A 37 -2.88 35.29 -19.16
CA GLY A 37 -3.35 33.91 -19.29
C GLY A 37 -2.19 32.94 -19.14
N VAL A 38 -2.27 32.09 -18.13
CA VAL A 38 -1.55 30.82 -18.08
C VAL A 38 -1.86 30.08 -19.39
N SER A 39 -0.85 29.86 -20.21
CA SER A 39 -0.96 29.18 -21.51
C SER A 39 -1.61 27.82 -21.34
N GLY A 40 -2.85 27.69 -21.78
CA GLY A 40 -3.47 26.40 -22.01
C GLY A 40 -2.66 25.66 -23.09
N HIS A 41 -2.10 24.54 -22.75
CA HIS A 41 -1.52 23.63 -23.71
C HIS A 41 -2.63 23.15 -24.66
N ASP A 42 -2.48 23.46 -25.91
CA ASP A 42 -3.33 23.01 -27.00
C ASP A 42 -3.36 21.47 -27.04
N SER A 43 -4.53 20.88 -26.80
CA SER A 43 -4.73 19.43 -26.72
C SER A 43 -4.41 18.70 -28.04
N GLY A 44 -4.23 19.42 -29.14
CA GLY A 44 -3.86 18.89 -30.45
C GLY A 44 -2.36 18.50 -30.56
N ASN A 45 -1.49 19.06 -29.73
CA ASN A 45 -0.05 18.87 -29.84
C ASN A 45 0.57 17.93 -28.79
N LEU A 46 -0.19 17.48 -27.78
CA LEU A 46 0.29 16.58 -26.74
C LEU A 46 0.74 15.20 -27.25
N TYR A 47 0.34 14.82 -28.45
CA TYR A 47 0.64 13.52 -29.04
C TYR A 47 1.84 13.53 -30.01
N GLN A 48 2.29 14.70 -30.52
CA GLN A 48 3.28 14.76 -31.58
C GLN A 48 4.71 14.45 -31.13
N ASP A 49 5.10 14.90 -29.95
CA ASP A 49 6.47 14.65 -29.43
C ASP A 49 6.66 13.23 -28.85
N PHE A 50 5.56 12.55 -28.56
CA PHE A 50 5.54 11.20 -27.99
C PHE A 50 4.74 10.21 -28.84
N ALA A 51 4.26 10.64 -30.01
CA ALA A 51 3.57 9.74 -30.91
C ALA A 51 4.49 8.57 -31.22
N TYR A 52 4.04 7.37 -30.88
CA TYR A 52 4.59 6.20 -31.52
C TYR A 52 4.46 6.45 -33.02
N PRO A 53 5.54 6.40 -33.81
CA PRO A 53 5.37 6.41 -35.24
C PRO A 53 4.32 5.35 -35.57
N PRO A 54 3.36 5.64 -36.43
CA PRO A 54 2.36 4.64 -36.82
C PRO A 54 3.13 3.38 -37.19
N VAL A 55 2.63 2.22 -36.74
CA VAL A 55 3.10 0.95 -37.28
C VAL A 55 2.83 1.07 -38.78
N VAL A 56 3.87 1.27 -39.56
CA VAL A 56 3.74 1.44 -40.99
C VAL A 56 3.46 0.03 -41.53
N GLU A 57 2.20 -0.35 -41.58
CA GLU A 57 1.69 -1.54 -42.27
C GLU A 57 1.46 -1.24 -43.78
N ASP A 58 2.17 -0.22 -44.31
CA ASP A 58 2.00 0.26 -45.69
C ASP A 58 2.72 -0.60 -46.73
N GLY A 59 3.24 -1.75 -46.37
CA GLY A 59 3.99 -2.62 -47.27
C GLY A 59 5.37 -2.10 -47.64
N THR A 60 5.86 -1.01 -47.04
CA THR A 60 7.24 -0.55 -47.25
C THR A 60 8.23 -1.56 -46.64
N PRO A 61 9.34 -1.86 -47.35
CA PRO A 61 10.35 -2.75 -46.80
C PRO A 61 10.93 -2.19 -45.51
N TYR A 62 11.15 -3.08 -44.52
CA TYR A 62 11.84 -2.69 -43.28
C TYR A 62 13.17 -2.00 -43.61
N ARG A 63 13.39 -0.87 -42.91
CA ARG A 63 14.67 -0.15 -42.96
C ARG A 63 15.29 -0.11 -41.59
N VAL A 64 16.59 -0.33 -41.50
CA VAL A 64 17.38 -0.20 -40.28
C VAL A 64 17.23 1.22 -39.71
N LEU A 65 16.93 1.31 -38.40
CA LEU A 65 16.81 2.59 -37.72
C LEU A 65 18.21 3.22 -37.57
N LYS A 66 18.32 4.52 -37.84
CA LYS A 66 19.55 5.29 -37.61
C LYS A 66 19.70 5.64 -36.13
N GLN A 67 20.04 4.67 -35.36
CA GLN A 67 20.27 4.80 -33.92
C GLN A 67 21.21 3.69 -33.46
N TYR A 68 21.93 3.93 -32.37
CA TYR A 68 22.71 2.89 -31.74
C TYR A 68 21.82 1.82 -31.06
N HIS A 69 22.40 0.63 -30.84
CA HIS A 69 21.72 -0.51 -30.20
C HIS A 69 21.04 -0.11 -28.89
N SER A 70 19.78 -0.50 -28.71
CA SER A 70 18.99 -0.26 -27.49
C SER A 70 18.93 1.21 -27.03
N LYS A 71 18.98 2.16 -27.98
CA LYS A 71 18.81 3.58 -27.65
C LYS A 71 17.48 3.77 -26.90
N PRO A 72 17.50 4.26 -25.63
CA PRO A 72 16.29 4.37 -24.84
C PRO A 72 15.32 5.35 -25.46
N THR A 73 14.09 4.91 -25.65
CA THR A 73 12.99 5.78 -26.06
C THR A 73 12.43 6.51 -24.84
N LYS A 74 12.00 7.76 -25.02
CA LYS A 74 11.45 8.56 -23.93
C LYS A 74 10.20 7.89 -23.37
N LEU A 75 10.14 7.71 -22.03
CA LEU A 75 9.07 7.05 -21.33
C LEU A 75 8.36 8.03 -20.38
N ARG A 76 7.06 8.17 -20.52
CA ARG A 76 6.25 8.95 -19.61
C ARG A 76 5.51 8.01 -18.66
N VAL A 77 5.75 8.17 -17.36
CA VAL A 77 5.21 7.34 -16.28
C VAL A 77 4.27 8.16 -15.41
N ALA A 78 3.08 7.67 -15.19
CA ALA A 78 2.15 8.22 -14.21
C ALA A 78 2.01 7.24 -13.03
N CYS A 79 2.07 7.74 -11.82
CA CYS A 79 1.81 6.96 -10.61
C CYS A 79 0.67 7.60 -9.82
N ILE A 80 -0.29 6.79 -9.41
CA ILE A 80 -1.39 7.22 -8.54
C ILE A 80 -1.01 6.92 -7.09
N GLY A 81 -0.79 7.96 -6.31
CA GLY A 81 -0.38 7.92 -4.90
C GLY A 81 1.06 8.39 -4.69
N ALA A 82 1.25 9.27 -3.70
CA ALA A 82 2.55 9.77 -3.24
C ALA A 82 2.85 9.34 -1.79
N GLY A 83 2.42 8.15 -1.40
CA GLY A 83 2.86 7.45 -0.18
C GLY A 83 4.21 6.76 -0.39
N ALA A 84 4.55 5.80 0.48
CA ALA A 84 5.80 5.03 0.41
C ALA A 84 6.07 4.45 -0.99
N SER A 85 5.03 3.95 -1.69
CA SER A 85 5.16 3.41 -3.05
C SER A 85 5.60 4.47 -4.07
N GLY A 86 4.96 5.65 -4.08
CA GLY A 86 5.32 6.73 -5.00
C GLY A 86 6.72 7.29 -4.72
N LEU A 87 7.08 7.44 -3.45
CA LEU A 87 8.42 7.91 -3.02
C LEU A 87 9.51 6.92 -3.44
N CYS A 88 9.28 5.63 -3.21
CA CYS A 88 10.21 4.57 -3.63
C CYS A 88 10.36 4.53 -5.15
N LEU A 89 9.25 4.63 -5.90
CA LEU A 89 9.29 4.67 -7.37
C LEU A 89 10.13 5.85 -7.88
N ALA A 90 9.89 7.06 -7.36
CA ALA A 90 10.66 8.25 -7.74
C ALA A 90 12.16 8.06 -7.51
N TYR A 91 12.53 7.59 -6.32
CA TYR A 91 13.93 7.30 -5.98
C TYR A 91 14.56 6.26 -6.90
N LYS A 92 13.89 5.12 -7.11
CA LYS A 92 14.42 4.02 -7.92
C LYS A 92 14.54 4.40 -9.40
N MET A 93 13.60 5.18 -9.95
CA MET A 93 13.70 5.70 -11.33
C MET A 93 14.92 6.61 -11.47
N GLU A 94 15.15 7.54 -10.54
CA GLU A 94 16.34 8.40 -10.54
C GLU A 94 17.65 7.62 -10.51
N LYS A 95 17.70 6.52 -9.77
CA LYS A 95 18.91 5.72 -9.61
C LYS A 95 19.14 4.71 -10.71
N GLN A 96 18.08 4.25 -11.38
CA GLN A 96 18.17 3.07 -12.24
C GLN A 96 17.80 3.31 -13.69
N MET A 97 17.08 4.40 -14.01
CA MET A 97 16.68 4.71 -15.38
C MET A 97 17.72 5.65 -16.02
N VAL A 98 17.84 5.59 -17.34
CA VAL A 98 18.77 6.48 -18.07
C VAL A 98 18.32 7.93 -17.90
N PRO A 99 19.18 8.86 -17.47
CA PRO A 99 18.83 10.28 -17.36
C PRO A 99 18.23 10.84 -18.65
N ASP A 100 17.28 11.77 -18.51
CA ASP A 100 16.60 12.46 -19.62
C ASP A 100 15.75 11.56 -20.55
N SER A 101 15.71 10.24 -20.29
CA SER A 101 14.92 9.30 -21.08
C SER A 101 13.52 9.02 -20.51
N TRP A 102 13.13 9.66 -19.43
CA TRP A 102 11.84 9.45 -18.77
C TRP A 102 11.29 10.72 -18.14
N GLU A 103 9.99 10.68 -17.89
CA GLU A 103 9.25 11.66 -17.09
C GLU A 103 8.37 10.91 -16.10
N LEU A 104 8.25 11.44 -14.88
CA LEU A 104 7.40 10.89 -13.83
C LEU A 104 6.42 11.95 -13.33
N THR A 105 5.17 11.55 -13.12
CA THR A 105 4.20 12.33 -12.35
C THR A 105 3.56 11.46 -11.28
N LEU A 106 3.65 11.88 -10.03
CA LEU A 106 2.95 11.28 -8.88
C LEU A 106 1.68 12.07 -8.59
N PHE A 107 0.53 11.47 -8.82
CA PHE A 107 -0.77 12.10 -8.54
C PHE A 107 -1.22 11.74 -7.13
N GLU A 108 -1.39 12.75 -6.26
CA GLU A 108 -1.81 12.57 -4.87
C GLU A 108 -3.13 13.29 -4.60
N LYS A 109 -4.08 12.57 -3.98
CA LYS A 109 -5.41 13.10 -3.64
C LYS A 109 -5.37 14.18 -2.55
N ASN A 110 -4.41 14.07 -1.63
CA ASN A 110 -4.27 14.93 -0.47
C ASN A 110 -3.46 16.20 -0.77
N PRO A 111 -3.56 17.23 0.08
CA PRO A 111 -2.72 18.42 -0.01
C PRO A 111 -1.26 18.17 0.39
N HIS A 112 -0.96 17.00 0.94
CA HIS A 112 0.37 16.57 1.34
C HIS A 112 0.58 15.09 0.98
N PHE A 113 1.83 14.65 0.97
CA PHE A 113 2.22 13.26 0.70
C PHE A 113 2.51 12.48 2.00
N GLY A 114 2.75 11.19 1.90
CA GLY A 114 3.02 10.30 3.04
C GLY A 114 2.02 9.15 3.17
N GLY A 115 0.89 9.22 2.44
CA GLY A 115 -0.10 8.15 2.34
C GLY A 115 -0.70 7.80 3.71
N THR A 116 -0.53 6.55 4.15
CA THR A 116 -1.07 6.04 5.42
C THR A 116 -0.71 6.91 6.63
N TRP A 117 0.51 7.42 6.69
CA TRP A 117 1.03 8.16 7.85
C TRP A 117 0.60 9.62 7.86
N TYR A 118 0.27 10.18 6.71
CA TYR A 118 -0.39 11.46 6.58
C TYR A 118 -1.89 11.37 6.95
N GLU A 119 -2.58 10.30 6.55
CA GLU A 119 -4.03 10.18 6.71
C GLU A 119 -4.45 9.70 8.10
N ASN A 120 -3.64 8.91 8.79
CA ASN A 120 -4.01 8.33 10.07
C ASN A 120 -3.32 9.11 11.21
N THR A 121 -4.11 9.91 11.90
CA THR A 121 -3.65 10.83 12.96
C THR A 121 -4.39 10.63 14.29
N TYR A 122 -5.08 9.49 14.44
CA TYR A 122 -5.81 9.18 15.68
C TYR A 122 -4.85 8.94 16.86
N PRO A 123 -5.30 9.17 18.12
CA PRO A 123 -4.46 8.97 19.29
C PRO A 123 -3.90 7.56 19.41
N GLY A 124 -2.61 7.44 19.62
CA GLY A 124 -1.93 6.14 19.75
C GLY A 124 -1.58 5.47 18.42
N VAL A 125 -1.77 6.14 17.26
CA VAL A 125 -1.38 5.57 15.97
C VAL A 125 0.12 5.29 15.93
N ALA A 126 0.46 4.02 15.66
CA ALA A 126 1.84 3.54 15.62
C ALA A 126 1.96 2.38 14.61
N CYS A 127 3.16 2.13 14.14
CA CYS A 127 3.45 0.93 13.39
C CYS A 127 3.48 -0.30 14.31
N ASP A 128 3.00 -1.43 13.84
CA ASP A 128 3.06 -2.73 14.54
C ASP A 128 4.33 -3.55 14.15
N ILE A 129 5.21 -2.94 13.37
CA ILE A 129 6.53 -3.45 13.00
C ILE A 129 7.60 -2.60 13.71
N PRO A 130 8.69 -3.22 14.20
CA PRO A 130 9.80 -2.49 14.81
C PRO A 130 10.33 -1.38 13.90
N SER A 131 10.52 -0.19 14.47
CA SER A 131 10.81 1.06 13.74
C SER A 131 12.05 0.96 12.84
N HIS A 132 13.10 0.31 13.32
CA HIS A 132 14.35 0.10 12.56
C HIS A 132 14.17 -0.79 11.32
N LEU A 133 13.08 -1.53 11.21
CA LEU A 133 12.69 -2.26 10.01
C LEU A 133 11.71 -1.50 9.11
N TYR A 134 10.97 -0.56 9.69
CA TYR A 134 9.96 0.21 8.94
C TYR A 134 10.59 1.43 8.26
N THR A 135 11.69 1.18 7.54
CA THR A 135 12.42 2.11 6.68
C THR A 135 12.64 1.47 5.32
N PHE A 136 12.96 2.25 4.30
CA PHE A 136 13.51 1.64 3.08
C PHE A 136 14.80 0.90 3.43
N SER A 137 15.02 -0.25 2.79
CA SER A 137 16.10 -1.18 3.16
C SER A 137 17.50 -0.53 3.04
N TRP A 138 17.63 0.42 2.13
CA TRP A 138 18.86 1.19 1.85
C TRP A 138 18.94 2.56 2.55
N ASP A 139 17.85 3.02 3.21
CA ASP A 139 17.78 4.32 3.89
C ASP A 139 17.37 4.15 5.36
N PRO A 140 18.21 3.52 6.18
CA PRO A 140 17.91 3.30 7.58
C PRO A 140 17.94 4.60 8.38
N LYS A 141 17.03 4.71 9.38
CA LYS A 141 17.02 5.78 10.37
C LYS A 141 17.56 5.23 11.71
N PRO A 142 18.71 5.73 12.21
CA PRO A 142 19.34 5.19 13.43
C PRO A 142 18.75 5.75 14.72
N ASP A 143 18.04 6.88 14.67
CA ASP A 143 17.64 7.68 15.82
C ASP A 143 16.14 7.67 16.10
N TRP A 144 15.48 6.52 15.87
CA TRP A 144 14.09 6.33 16.25
C TRP A 144 13.88 6.56 17.75
N SER A 145 12.76 7.19 18.11
CA SER A 145 12.42 7.44 19.51
C SER A 145 11.93 6.17 20.23
N HIS A 146 11.24 5.29 19.52
CA HIS A 146 10.59 4.11 20.10
C HIS A 146 10.78 2.85 19.24
N TYR A 147 10.72 1.68 19.87
CA TYR A 147 10.81 0.38 19.19
C TYR A 147 9.66 0.19 18.20
N PHE A 148 8.44 0.63 18.54
CA PHE A 148 7.32 0.81 17.62
C PHE A 148 7.07 2.30 17.45
N ALA A 149 7.51 2.87 16.33
CA ALA A 149 7.42 4.29 16.06
C ALA A 149 5.97 4.76 15.92
N TYR A 150 5.69 5.95 16.44
CA TYR A 150 4.40 6.61 16.26
C TYR A 150 4.27 7.23 14.87
N GLY A 151 3.01 7.46 14.47
CA GLY A 151 2.69 7.86 13.10
C GLY A 151 3.34 9.17 12.66
N ASP A 152 3.46 10.13 13.55
CA ASP A 152 4.09 11.44 13.30
C ASP A 152 5.59 11.33 13.01
N GLU A 153 6.30 10.43 13.72
CA GLU A 153 7.72 10.19 13.48
C GLU A 153 7.96 9.44 12.16
N ILE A 154 7.05 8.50 11.81
CA ILE A 154 7.13 7.81 10.52
C ILE A 154 6.81 8.77 9.36
N GLN A 155 5.83 9.67 9.54
CA GLN A 155 5.53 10.70 8.54
C GLN A 155 6.76 11.58 8.29
N ARG A 156 7.43 12.05 9.36
CA ARG A 156 8.68 12.82 9.25
C ARG A 156 9.78 12.03 8.51
N TYR A 157 9.92 10.73 8.76
CA TYR A 157 10.88 9.92 8.01
C TYR A 157 10.63 9.97 6.50
N PHE A 158 9.38 9.83 6.05
CA PHE A 158 9.05 9.94 4.62
C PHE A 158 9.20 11.35 4.07
N GLU A 159 8.94 12.37 4.87
CA GLU A 159 9.16 13.79 4.49
C GLU A 159 10.65 14.08 4.29
N ASP A 160 11.49 13.66 5.22
CA ASP A 160 12.94 13.79 5.15
C ASP A 160 13.52 13.01 3.96
N PHE A 161 13.00 11.79 3.72
CA PHE A 161 13.38 11.00 2.55
C PHE A 161 13.05 11.73 1.25
N ALA A 162 11.83 12.27 1.13
CA ALA A 162 11.40 13.00 -0.06
C ALA A 162 12.23 14.27 -0.30
N GLU A 163 12.59 14.98 0.76
CA GLU A 163 13.43 16.19 0.70
C GLU A 163 14.84 15.86 0.23
N ARG A 164 15.53 14.92 0.90
CA ARG A 164 16.90 14.51 0.55
C ARG A 164 17.03 14.01 -0.87
N ASN A 165 15.98 13.40 -1.41
CA ASN A 165 15.97 12.83 -2.76
C ASN A 165 15.26 13.70 -3.81
N GLY A 166 14.82 14.91 -3.44
CA GLY A 166 14.16 15.85 -4.35
C GLY A 166 12.86 15.31 -4.97
N SER A 167 12.19 14.36 -4.32
CA SER A 167 11.02 13.66 -4.88
C SER A 167 9.79 14.55 -5.06
N LYS A 168 9.73 15.68 -4.34
CA LYS A 168 8.61 16.64 -4.41
C LYS A 168 8.38 17.20 -5.82
N ARG A 169 9.43 17.31 -6.65
CA ARG A 169 9.33 17.82 -8.03
C ARG A 169 8.43 16.99 -8.95
N TYR A 170 8.17 15.73 -8.59
CA TYR A 170 7.30 14.84 -9.36
C TYR A 170 5.84 14.87 -8.93
N MET A 171 5.50 15.55 -7.82
CA MET A 171 4.19 15.45 -7.19
C MET A 171 3.19 16.47 -7.74
N LYS A 172 1.99 16.00 -8.05
CA LYS A 172 0.78 16.80 -8.27
C LYS A 172 -0.19 16.50 -7.14
N LEU A 173 -0.18 17.36 -6.12
CA LEU A 173 -1.04 17.23 -4.93
C LEU A 173 -2.46 17.73 -5.21
N ASN A 174 -3.41 17.45 -4.29
CA ASN A 174 -4.83 17.89 -4.37
C ASN A 174 -5.57 17.40 -5.61
N THR A 175 -5.16 16.32 -6.25
CA THR A 175 -5.75 15.89 -7.55
C THR A 175 -7.18 15.36 -7.43
N LYS A 176 -7.66 15.00 -6.23
CA LYS A 176 -9.06 14.59 -6.00
C LYS A 176 -10.02 15.76 -5.80
N ARG A 177 -9.53 16.94 -5.40
CA ARG A 177 -10.40 18.09 -5.01
C ARG A 177 -10.78 19.02 -6.14
N THR A 178 -10.20 18.87 -7.33
CA THR A 178 -10.49 19.72 -8.47
C THR A 178 -11.77 19.26 -9.16
N LYS A 179 -12.78 20.16 -9.25
CA LYS A 179 -13.98 19.94 -10.08
C LYS A 179 -13.68 20.02 -11.59
N ALA A 180 -12.48 20.45 -11.96
CA ALA A 180 -12.05 20.52 -13.34
C ALA A 180 -11.55 19.14 -13.79
N SER A 181 -12.16 18.59 -14.81
CA SER A 181 -11.60 17.43 -15.53
C SER A 181 -10.44 17.91 -16.39
N TRP A 182 -9.34 17.20 -16.33
CA TRP A 182 -8.20 17.37 -17.22
C TRP A 182 -7.83 16.02 -17.81
N GLN A 183 -7.28 16.04 -19.02
CA GLN A 183 -6.78 14.85 -19.68
C GLN A 183 -5.26 14.83 -19.63
N ASP A 184 -4.71 13.67 -19.37
CA ASP A 184 -3.29 13.42 -19.40
C ASP A 184 -3.04 12.02 -19.99
N TRP A 185 -1.81 11.72 -20.38
CA TRP A 185 -1.47 10.44 -20.98
C TRP A 185 -0.14 9.92 -20.44
N CYS A 186 0.07 8.62 -20.51
CA CYS A 186 1.32 7.98 -20.11
C CYS A 186 1.56 6.70 -20.91
N HIS A 187 2.81 6.28 -20.99
CA HIS A 187 3.20 4.99 -21.52
C HIS A 187 3.00 3.88 -20.50
N VAL A 188 3.22 4.20 -19.23
CA VAL A 188 3.11 3.28 -18.10
C VAL A 188 2.32 3.95 -16.99
N LEU A 189 1.32 3.23 -16.48
CA LEU A 189 0.55 3.61 -15.32
C LEU A 189 0.90 2.72 -14.13
N VAL A 190 1.32 3.34 -13.03
CA VAL A 190 1.63 2.66 -11.77
C VAL A 190 0.55 2.96 -10.74
N ASN A 191 -0.03 1.93 -10.16
CA ASN A 191 -0.95 2.03 -9.04
C ASN A 191 -0.18 1.91 -7.72
N GLY A 192 0.11 3.04 -7.10
CA GLY A 192 0.75 3.17 -5.80
C GLY A 192 -0.20 3.62 -4.69
N THR A 193 -1.52 3.39 -4.84
CA THR A 193 -2.54 3.89 -3.91
C THR A 193 -2.52 3.21 -2.54
N GLY A 194 -1.83 2.08 -2.40
CA GLY A 194 -1.87 1.27 -1.19
C GLY A 194 -3.21 0.53 -1.00
N ILE A 195 -3.27 -0.30 0.04
CA ILE A 195 -4.43 -1.15 0.34
C ILE A 195 -5.29 -0.64 1.49
N LEU A 196 -4.82 0.34 2.27
CA LEU A 196 -5.49 0.92 3.44
C LEU A 196 -5.69 2.43 3.24
N ASN A 197 -6.45 2.83 2.21
CA ASN A 197 -6.69 4.22 1.91
C ASN A 197 -8.16 4.57 1.61
N ASP A 198 -8.99 3.59 1.32
CA ASP A 198 -10.42 3.76 1.09
C ASP A 198 -11.19 3.29 2.32
N TRP A 199 -11.86 4.22 2.99
CA TRP A 199 -12.68 3.92 4.16
C TRP A 199 -14.14 4.33 3.91
N LYS A 200 -15.04 3.68 4.60
CA LYS A 200 -16.46 4.01 4.62
C LYS A 200 -17.02 3.92 6.03
N TRP A 201 -18.07 4.65 6.25
CA TRP A 201 -18.85 4.49 7.46
C TRP A 201 -19.35 3.06 7.59
N PRO A 202 -19.47 2.53 8.83
CA PRO A 202 -20.11 1.23 9.04
C PRO A 202 -21.56 1.27 8.58
N ASP A 203 -22.00 0.16 7.98
CA ASP A 203 -23.39 -0.03 7.56
C ASP A 203 -24.23 -0.40 8.80
N VAL A 204 -24.65 0.63 9.54
CA VAL A 204 -25.48 0.53 10.75
C VAL A 204 -26.59 1.55 10.64
N GLU A 205 -27.83 1.10 10.84
CA GLU A 205 -29.01 1.93 10.82
C GLU A 205 -28.90 3.10 11.82
N GLY A 206 -29.27 4.30 11.41
CA GLY A 206 -29.30 5.48 12.27
C GLY A 206 -27.93 6.12 12.57
N LEU A 207 -26.86 5.67 11.95
CA LEU A 207 -25.51 6.25 12.20
C LEU A 207 -25.47 7.77 12.05
N HIS A 208 -26.20 8.30 11.08
CA HIS A 208 -26.21 9.74 10.79
C HIS A 208 -27.20 10.53 11.66
N ASP A 209 -28.05 9.84 12.43
CA ASP A 209 -29.02 10.45 13.37
C ASP A 209 -28.38 10.73 14.75
N PHE A 210 -27.16 10.22 14.97
CA PHE A 210 -26.40 10.51 16.18
C PHE A 210 -26.09 12.00 16.31
N ALA A 211 -26.47 12.62 17.43
CA ALA A 211 -26.37 14.05 17.65
C ALA A 211 -24.95 14.53 18.01
N GLY A 212 -24.18 13.69 18.69
CA GLY A 212 -22.82 14.02 19.11
C GLY A 212 -21.80 13.98 17.99
N PRO A 213 -20.56 14.40 18.27
CA PRO A 213 -19.46 14.22 17.36
C PRO A 213 -19.29 12.75 16.98
N LYS A 214 -19.18 12.48 15.68
CA LYS A 214 -18.87 11.14 15.17
C LYS A 214 -17.71 11.21 14.21
N MET A 215 -16.76 10.30 14.34
CA MET A 215 -15.58 10.26 13.49
C MET A 215 -15.19 8.84 13.10
N HIS A 216 -14.61 8.71 11.93
CA HIS A 216 -13.91 7.49 11.52
C HIS A 216 -12.43 7.63 11.85
N SER A 217 -11.78 6.56 12.29
CA SER A 217 -10.35 6.60 12.65
C SER A 217 -9.44 7.11 11.52
N ALA A 218 -9.79 6.85 10.25
CA ALA A 218 -9.06 7.37 9.08
C ALA A 218 -9.43 8.82 8.70
N ALA A 219 -10.30 9.47 9.45
CA ALA A 219 -10.69 10.87 9.30
C ALA A 219 -10.90 11.46 10.70
N TRP A 220 -9.80 11.49 11.46
CA TRP A 220 -9.83 11.93 12.85
C TRP A 220 -10.07 13.44 12.94
N ASP A 221 -10.98 13.83 13.83
CA ASP A 221 -11.27 15.25 14.10
C ASP A 221 -10.56 15.70 15.38
N HIS A 222 -9.49 16.44 15.21
CA HIS A 222 -8.67 16.98 16.29
C HIS A 222 -9.33 18.12 17.06
N SER A 223 -10.46 18.65 16.60
CA SER A 223 -11.19 19.73 17.28
C SER A 223 -12.09 19.21 18.40
N VAL A 224 -12.33 17.90 18.48
CA VAL A 224 -13.21 17.27 19.47
C VAL A 224 -12.45 17.07 20.78
N ASP A 225 -13.01 17.60 21.85
CA ASP A 225 -12.52 17.39 23.21
C ASP A 225 -13.14 16.13 23.83
N PHE A 226 -12.29 15.26 24.33
CA PHE A 226 -12.66 13.96 24.93
C PHE A 226 -12.72 14.00 26.45
N GLU A 227 -12.20 15.04 27.12
CA GLU A 227 -12.14 15.11 28.58
C GLU A 227 -13.54 15.08 29.19
N GLY A 228 -13.73 14.22 30.20
CA GLY A 228 -15.01 14.05 30.90
C GLY A 228 -16.14 13.41 30.08
N LYS A 229 -15.88 12.91 28.87
CA LYS A 229 -16.90 12.36 27.95
C LYS A 229 -17.05 10.85 28.05
N THR A 230 -18.26 10.40 27.75
CA THR A 230 -18.54 8.97 27.48
C THR A 230 -18.37 8.71 26.00
N ILE A 231 -17.42 7.84 25.64
CA ILE A 231 -17.01 7.61 24.26
C ILE A 231 -17.39 6.18 23.85
N GLY A 232 -18.15 6.05 22.76
CA GLY A 232 -18.42 4.77 22.12
C GLY A 232 -17.36 4.47 21.05
N VAL A 233 -16.57 3.40 21.23
CA VAL A 233 -15.58 2.93 20.24
C VAL A 233 -16.10 1.66 19.58
N ILE A 234 -16.34 1.70 18.26
CA ILE A 234 -16.84 0.56 17.49
C ILE A 234 -15.69 -0.15 16.80
N GLY A 235 -15.42 -1.40 17.19
CA GLY A 235 -14.43 -2.27 16.53
C GLY A 235 -13.44 -2.93 17.48
N THR A 236 -12.77 -3.98 16.97
CA THR A 236 -11.73 -4.77 17.67
C THR A 236 -10.48 -4.97 16.81
N GLY A 237 -10.34 -4.19 15.73
CA GLY A 237 -9.17 -4.25 14.85
C GLY A 237 -7.98 -3.45 15.38
N SER A 238 -6.85 -3.49 14.68
CA SER A 238 -5.59 -2.83 15.08
C SER A 238 -5.77 -1.35 15.44
N THR A 239 -6.68 -0.64 14.78
CA THR A 239 -7.00 0.76 15.09
C THR A 239 -7.64 0.92 16.47
N SER A 240 -8.66 0.09 16.81
CA SER A 240 -9.27 0.10 18.13
C SER A 240 -8.28 -0.30 19.22
N VAL A 241 -7.41 -1.27 18.91
CA VAL A 241 -6.33 -1.73 19.79
C VAL A 241 -5.38 -0.58 20.19
N GLN A 242 -5.23 0.42 19.34
CA GLN A 242 -4.40 1.61 19.59
C GLN A 242 -5.20 2.76 20.22
N ILE A 243 -6.41 3.03 19.75
CA ILE A 243 -7.25 4.14 20.23
C ILE A 243 -7.71 3.92 21.70
N VAL A 244 -8.15 2.71 22.04
CA VAL A 244 -8.73 2.44 23.37
C VAL A 244 -7.75 2.76 24.51
N PRO A 245 -6.50 2.27 24.52
CA PRO A 245 -5.57 2.61 25.59
C PRO A 245 -5.15 4.09 25.61
N ALA A 246 -5.22 4.78 24.47
CA ALA A 246 -4.93 6.20 24.39
C ALA A 246 -6.05 7.05 25.00
N LEU A 247 -7.30 6.79 24.60
CA LEU A 247 -8.47 7.52 25.14
C LEU A 247 -8.78 7.15 26.60
N GLN A 248 -8.48 5.92 27.03
CA GLN A 248 -8.69 5.49 28.42
C GLN A 248 -7.92 6.36 29.43
N LYS A 249 -6.79 6.93 29.03
CA LYS A 249 -5.92 7.76 29.88
C LYS A 249 -6.33 9.25 29.91
N VAL A 250 -7.27 9.66 29.06
CA VAL A 250 -7.77 11.05 29.07
C VAL A 250 -8.61 11.26 30.31
N ALA A 251 -8.41 12.39 30.99
CA ALA A 251 -9.04 12.67 32.28
C ALA A 251 -10.58 12.62 32.22
N GLY A 252 -11.18 11.89 33.14
CA GLY A 252 -12.64 11.81 33.30
C GLY A 252 -13.39 11.07 32.19
N THR A 253 -12.70 10.46 31.22
CA THR A 253 -13.37 9.70 30.16
C THR A 253 -13.97 8.39 30.66
N ASN A 254 -15.08 7.98 30.05
CA ASN A 254 -15.65 6.65 30.16
C ASN A 254 -15.77 6.03 28.79
N LEU A 255 -15.19 4.85 28.56
CA LEU A 255 -15.23 4.18 27.28
C LEU A 255 -16.26 3.04 27.26
N LYS A 256 -17.03 2.95 26.18
CA LYS A 256 -17.84 1.77 25.84
C LYS A 256 -17.30 1.19 24.54
N VAL A 257 -16.64 0.02 24.62
CA VAL A 257 -15.97 -0.61 23.49
C VAL A 257 -16.88 -1.67 22.89
N PHE A 258 -17.48 -1.40 21.73
CA PHE A 258 -18.41 -2.30 21.05
C PHE A 258 -17.67 -3.35 20.24
N MET A 259 -17.75 -4.58 20.67
CA MET A 259 -16.94 -5.71 20.19
C MET A 259 -17.83 -6.76 19.52
N ARG A 260 -17.77 -6.86 18.20
CA ARG A 260 -18.53 -7.85 17.42
C ARG A 260 -17.81 -9.19 17.28
N SER A 261 -16.49 -9.19 17.29
CA SER A 261 -15.67 -10.39 17.03
C SER A 261 -14.41 -10.39 17.88
N SER A 262 -13.94 -11.60 18.18
CA SER A 262 -12.67 -11.87 18.84
C SER A 262 -11.46 -11.40 18.03
N THR A 263 -10.31 -11.23 18.69
CA THR A 263 -9.04 -10.84 18.05
C THR A 263 -7.85 -11.35 18.86
N TRP A 264 -6.83 -11.85 18.17
CA TRP A 264 -5.56 -12.18 18.81
C TRP A 264 -4.74 -10.92 19.09
N ILE A 265 -4.27 -10.80 20.34
CA ILE A 265 -3.31 -9.77 20.75
C ILE A 265 -1.99 -10.48 21.05
N SER A 266 -1.01 -10.29 20.19
CA SER A 266 0.25 -11.04 20.21
C SER A 266 1.32 -10.39 21.11
N PRO A 267 2.37 -11.12 21.47
CA PRO A 267 3.65 -10.55 21.84
C PRO A 267 4.22 -9.62 20.74
N PRO A 268 5.17 -8.74 21.08
CA PRO A 268 5.79 -7.85 20.09
C PRO A 268 6.57 -8.65 19.06
N PHE A 269 6.50 -8.23 17.80
CA PHE A 269 7.37 -8.76 16.76
C PHE A 269 8.83 -8.37 17.04
N GLY A 270 9.76 -9.31 16.88
CA GLY A 270 11.19 -9.08 17.20
C GLY A 270 11.46 -8.91 18.70
N GLY A 271 10.55 -9.45 19.55
CA GLY A 271 10.65 -9.31 21.01
C GLY A 271 11.89 -9.97 21.61
N GLY A 272 12.38 -11.04 21.02
CA GLY A 272 13.62 -11.70 21.46
C GLY A 272 14.85 -10.79 21.34
N VAL A 273 14.99 -10.10 20.20
CA VAL A 273 16.08 -9.12 20.00
C VAL A 273 15.91 -7.92 20.96
N LEU A 274 14.67 -7.48 21.22
CA LEU A 274 14.41 -6.43 22.19
C LEU A 274 14.91 -6.80 23.60
N GLU A 275 14.65 -8.01 24.04
CA GLU A 275 15.08 -8.48 25.36
C GLU A 275 16.60 -8.71 25.44
N THR A 276 17.22 -9.28 24.39
CA THR A 276 18.63 -9.65 24.40
C THR A 276 19.59 -8.49 24.14
N ASP A 277 19.20 -7.53 23.28
CA ASP A 277 20.11 -6.47 22.81
C ASP A 277 19.87 -5.13 23.50
N LEU A 278 18.62 -4.85 23.88
CA LEU A 278 18.24 -3.53 24.38
C LEU A 278 17.95 -3.52 25.88
N ARG A 279 17.43 -4.62 26.43
CA ARG A 279 17.03 -4.70 27.85
C ARG A 279 18.00 -5.48 28.72
N LYS A 280 18.79 -6.36 28.14
CA LYS A 280 19.76 -7.14 28.90
C LYS A 280 20.70 -6.18 29.64
N ASP A 281 20.86 -6.42 30.92
CA ASP A 281 21.79 -5.69 31.81
C ASP A 281 21.46 -4.18 32.00
N LYS A 282 20.27 -3.69 31.57
CA LYS A 282 19.84 -2.31 31.87
C LYS A 282 19.08 -2.23 33.19
N GLU A 283 19.56 -1.34 34.06
CA GLU A 283 18.89 -1.03 35.33
C GLU A 283 17.49 -0.46 35.05
N GLY A 284 16.46 -1.00 35.73
CA GLY A 284 15.06 -0.62 35.51
C GLY A 284 14.41 -1.22 34.28
N ALA A 285 15.08 -2.14 33.57
CA ALA A 285 14.45 -2.91 32.50
C ALA A 285 13.18 -3.59 33.00
N GLN A 286 12.08 -3.42 32.26
CA GLN A 286 10.81 -4.08 32.56
C GLN A 286 10.59 -5.22 31.56
N PRO A 287 10.96 -6.46 31.87
CA PRO A 287 10.75 -7.60 31.00
C PRO A 287 9.28 -7.72 30.63
N GLY A 288 8.99 -8.03 29.36
CA GLY A 288 7.64 -8.18 28.85
C GLY A 288 6.88 -6.88 28.53
N LYS A 289 7.43 -5.70 28.85
CA LYS A 289 6.92 -4.44 28.22
C LYS A 289 7.24 -4.47 26.75
N ARG A 290 6.25 -4.17 25.92
CA ARG A 290 6.37 -4.26 24.47
C ARG A 290 7.04 -3.05 23.88
N GLN A 291 6.66 -1.83 24.32
CA GLN A 291 7.29 -0.61 23.89
C GLN A 291 8.61 -0.38 24.61
N TYR A 292 9.61 0.03 23.87
CA TYR A 292 10.92 0.46 24.38
C TYR A 292 11.20 1.85 23.84
N THR A 293 11.63 2.76 24.71
CA THR A 293 12.09 4.10 24.33
C THR A 293 13.61 4.05 24.18
N PHE A 294 14.12 4.34 22.99
CA PHE A 294 15.54 4.37 22.73
C PHE A 294 16.21 5.52 23.47
N THR A 295 17.24 5.21 24.23
CA THR A 295 18.07 6.22 24.91
C THR A 295 18.97 6.93 23.88
N GLU A 296 19.55 8.08 24.26
CA GLU A 296 20.52 8.75 23.38
C GLU A 296 21.78 7.90 23.18
N GLU A 297 22.15 7.07 24.17
CA GLU A 297 23.24 6.11 24.03
C GLU A 297 22.92 5.04 22.98
N ASP A 298 21.70 4.48 22.97
CA ASP A 298 21.28 3.52 21.95
C ASP A 298 21.36 4.14 20.54
N LYS A 299 20.81 5.34 20.40
CA LYS A 299 20.80 6.09 19.11
C LYS A 299 22.22 6.44 18.67
N GLN A 300 23.08 6.87 19.59
CA GLN A 300 24.47 7.17 19.28
C GLN A 300 25.21 5.93 18.81
N LYS A 301 25.02 4.80 19.49
CA LYS A 301 25.61 3.51 19.07
C LYS A 301 25.19 3.12 17.64
N PHE A 302 23.92 3.30 17.27
CA PHE A 302 23.45 3.03 15.91
C PHE A 302 24.03 4.01 14.88
N ARG A 303 24.33 5.24 15.27
CA ARG A 303 24.97 6.26 14.38
C ARG A 303 26.45 5.96 14.19
N ASP A 304 27.15 5.61 15.26
CA ASP A 304 28.61 5.44 15.26
C ASP A 304 29.04 4.09 14.68
N ASP A 305 28.16 3.06 14.76
CA ASP A 305 28.41 1.72 14.26
C ASP A 305 27.31 1.27 13.28
N PRO A 306 27.42 1.63 11.99
CA PRO A 306 26.46 1.23 10.96
C PRO A 306 26.38 -0.29 10.76
N ASP A 307 27.45 -1.04 11.00
CA ASP A 307 27.46 -2.50 10.88
C ASP A 307 26.65 -3.13 12.01
N TYR A 308 26.82 -2.64 13.23
CA TYR A 308 25.97 -3.05 14.36
C TYR A 308 24.50 -2.74 14.08
N HIS A 309 24.18 -1.52 13.58
CA HIS A 309 22.82 -1.15 13.21
C HIS A 309 22.24 -2.08 12.13
N LEU A 310 23.03 -2.40 11.10
CA LEU A 310 22.60 -3.34 10.06
C LEU A 310 22.36 -4.74 10.64
N MET A 311 23.23 -5.22 11.51
CA MET A 311 23.08 -6.54 12.15
C MET A 311 21.86 -6.57 13.08
N PHE A 312 21.62 -5.50 13.84
CA PHE A 312 20.43 -5.36 14.67
C PHE A 312 19.14 -5.49 13.83
N ARG A 313 19.06 -4.76 12.72
CA ARG A 313 17.94 -4.84 11.78
C ARG A 313 17.76 -6.24 11.21
N LYS A 314 18.84 -6.86 10.74
CA LYS A 314 18.81 -8.23 10.20
C LYS A 314 18.34 -9.26 11.22
N ARG A 315 18.73 -9.13 12.48
CA ARG A 315 18.33 -10.06 13.55
C ARG A 315 16.83 -9.96 13.83
N ILE A 316 16.27 -8.75 13.91
CA ILE A 316 14.83 -8.57 14.10
C ILE A 316 14.06 -9.18 12.91
N GLU A 317 14.47 -8.90 11.68
CA GLU A 317 13.78 -9.43 10.48
C GLU A 317 13.92 -10.96 10.40
N ALA A 318 15.07 -11.52 10.76
CA ALA A 318 15.29 -12.97 10.81
C ALA A 318 14.38 -13.63 11.86
N GLU A 319 14.24 -13.03 13.06
CA GLU A 319 13.34 -13.52 14.10
C GLU A 319 11.88 -13.55 13.58
N ILE A 320 11.41 -12.46 12.97
CA ILE A 320 10.05 -12.39 12.41
C ILE A 320 9.86 -13.45 11.31
N ASN A 321 10.82 -13.59 10.42
CA ASN A 321 10.74 -14.55 9.30
C ASN A 321 10.84 -16.01 9.76
N SER A 322 11.50 -16.29 10.88
CA SER A 322 11.59 -17.65 11.44
C SER A 322 10.22 -18.20 11.89
N LEU A 323 9.25 -17.31 12.11
CA LEU A 323 7.89 -17.68 12.51
C LEU A 323 7.00 -18.15 11.34
N PHE A 324 7.54 -18.30 10.12
CA PHE A 324 6.72 -18.70 8.96
C PHE A 324 5.94 -20.00 9.19
N GLY A 325 6.54 -20.97 9.89
CA GLY A 325 5.91 -22.26 10.22
C GLY A 325 4.61 -22.14 11.02
N MET A 326 4.41 -21.06 11.77
CA MET A 326 3.16 -20.84 12.54
C MET A 326 1.92 -20.73 11.67
N TYR A 327 2.08 -20.39 10.39
CA TYR A 327 0.98 -20.28 9.42
C TYR A 327 0.61 -21.61 8.76
N GLN A 328 1.37 -22.68 9.01
CA GLN A 328 1.05 -24.02 8.52
C GLN A 328 0.12 -24.71 9.53
N ARG A 329 -1.07 -25.12 9.05
CA ARG A 329 -2.08 -25.77 9.88
C ARG A 329 -1.56 -27.11 10.42
N GLY A 330 -1.70 -27.32 11.75
CA GLY A 330 -1.27 -28.56 12.41
C GLY A 330 0.24 -28.70 12.55
N SER A 331 1.02 -27.63 12.33
CA SER A 331 2.43 -27.64 12.70
C SER A 331 2.58 -27.44 14.19
N GLU A 332 3.60 -28.07 14.78
CA GLU A 332 3.95 -27.88 16.19
C GLU A 332 4.12 -26.40 16.56
N LEU A 333 4.78 -25.64 15.68
CA LEU A 333 4.97 -24.20 15.87
C LEU A 333 3.65 -23.42 15.90
N SER A 334 2.67 -23.80 15.07
CA SER A 334 1.33 -23.19 15.09
C SER A 334 0.62 -23.41 16.43
N ASP A 335 0.69 -24.64 16.94
CA ASP A 335 0.05 -25.02 18.20
C ASP A 335 0.74 -24.36 19.39
N GLN A 336 2.06 -24.37 19.43
CA GLN A 336 2.86 -23.69 20.46
C GLN A 336 2.58 -22.18 20.46
N PHE A 337 2.57 -21.54 19.31
CA PHE A 337 2.34 -20.10 19.19
C PHE A 337 0.92 -19.72 19.63
N ARG A 338 -0.07 -20.54 19.29
CA ARG A 338 -1.46 -20.37 19.76
C ARG A 338 -1.54 -20.42 21.28
N GLN A 339 -0.87 -21.40 21.92
CA GLN A 339 -0.88 -21.52 23.38
C GLN A 339 -0.19 -20.33 24.04
N VAL A 340 0.98 -19.93 23.55
CA VAL A 340 1.76 -18.79 24.08
C VAL A 340 0.92 -17.49 24.03
N ILE A 341 0.26 -17.21 22.88
CA ILE A 341 -0.57 -15.99 22.78
C ILE A 341 -1.78 -16.08 23.72
N LYS A 342 -2.41 -17.25 23.80
CA LYS A 342 -3.58 -17.44 24.68
C LYS A 342 -3.21 -17.19 26.14
N ASP A 343 -2.14 -17.83 26.63
CA ASP A 343 -1.66 -17.67 28.01
C ASP A 343 -1.29 -16.21 28.32
N GLU A 344 -0.66 -15.54 27.37
CA GLU A 344 -0.30 -14.12 27.51
C GLU A 344 -1.55 -13.21 27.54
N MET A 345 -2.56 -13.48 26.71
CA MET A 345 -3.81 -12.74 26.76
C MET A 345 -4.55 -12.96 28.09
N GLU A 346 -4.65 -14.21 28.55
CA GLU A 346 -5.28 -14.56 29.84
C GLU A 346 -4.57 -13.88 31.01
N ARG A 347 -3.24 -13.91 31.02
CA ARG A 347 -2.41 -13.26 32.03
C ARG A 347 -2.62 -11.75 32.08
N ARG A 348 -2.69 -11.09 30.92
CA ARG A 348 -2.85 -9.63 30.79
C ARG A 348 -4.26 -9.15 31.16
N ILE A 349 -5.29 -9.92 30.86
CA ILE A 349 -6.67 -9.65 31.27
C ILE A 349 -6.82 -9.82 32.79
N GLY A 350 -6.08 -10.77 33.37
CA GLY A 350 -6.10 -11.02 34.82
C GLY A 350 -7.33 -11.79 35.28
N PRO A 351 -7.40 -12.12 36.58
CA PRO A 351 -8.50 -12.85 37.18
C PRO A 351 -9.78 -12.00 37.25
N GLY A 352 -10.95 -12.64 37.34
CA GLY A 352 -12.24 -11.98 37.51
C GLY A 352 -12.86 -11.41 36.25
N ASN A 353 -12.24 -11.61 35.07
CA ASN A 353 -12.71 -11.10 33.77
C ASN A 353 -13.02 -12.24 32.79
N GLU A 354 -13.65 -13.30 33.27
CA GLU A 354 -13.83 -14.55 32.50
C GLU A 354 -14.75 -14.36 31.28
N GLU A 355 -15.74 -13.49 31.37
CA GLU A 355 -16.60 -13.15 30.22
C GLU A 355 -15.78 -12.48 29.10
N LEU A 356 -14.90 -11.52 29.41
CA LEU A 356 -14.03 -10.89 28.46
C LEU A 356 -13.06 -11.90 27.84
N LYS A 357 -12.43 -12.78 28.64
CA LYS A 357 -11.52 -13.83 28.13
C LYS A 357 -12.24 -14.72 27.13
N LYS A 358 -13.42 -15.22 27.51
CA LYS A 358 -14.25 -16.11 26.68
C LYS A 358 -14.63 -15.44 25.33
N PHE A 359 -14.86 -14.14 25.33
CA PHE A 359 -15.29 -13.42 24.15
C PHE A 359 -14.09 -13.03 23.24
N ILE A 360 -13.00 -12.48 23.82
CA ILE A 360 -11.95 -11.84 23.04
C ILE A 360 -10.93 -12.83 22.49
N ILE A 361 -10.69 -13.95 23.19
CA ILE A 361 -9.74 -14.98 22.75
C ILE A 361 -10.39 -15.83 21.66
N PRO A 362 -9.83 -15.83 20.42
CA PRO A 362 -10.45 -16.57 19.31
C PRO A 362 -10.31 -18.09 19.45
N ASP A 363 -11.22 -18.81 18.81
CA ASP A 363 -11.17 -20.26 18.60
C ASP A 363 -10.38 -20.66 17.33
N TRP A 364 -10.18 -19.73 16.37
CA TRP A 364 -9.38 -19.93 15.18
C TRP A 364 -7.88 -19.64 15.44
N ALA A 365 -6.99 -20.21 14.60
CA ALA A 365 -5.54 -20.09 14.78
C ALA A 365 -5.02 -18.66 14.62
N PRO A 366 -3.99 -18.23 15.40
CA PRO A 366 -3.28 -16.98 15.17
C PRO A 366 -2.76 -16.93 13.73
N GLY A 367 -2.88 -15.76 13.10
CA GLY A 367 -2.50 -15.58 11.71
C GLY A 367 -3.65 -15.74 10.71
N CYS A 368 -4.75 -16.44 11.01
CA CYS A 368 -5.93 -16.46 10.14
C CYS A 368 -6.40 -15.05 9.80
N ARG A 369 -6.38 -14.16 10.77
CA ARG A 369 -6.46 -12.71 10.63
C ARG A 369 -5.14 -12.11 11.12
N ARG A 370 -4.71 -10.94 10.58
CA ARG A 370 -3.51 -10.26 11.07
C ARG A 370 -3.56 -10.16 12.59
N ILE A 371 -2.51 -10.66 13.21
CA ILE A 371 -2.27 -10.49 14.65
C ILE A 371 -1.69 -9.09 14.88
N SER A 372 -2.01 -8.47 16.02
CA SER A 372 -1.52 -7.14 16.38
C SER A 372 -0.90 -7.17 17.76
N PRO A 373 0.32 -6.64 17.94
CA PRO A 373 0.83 -6.33 19.25
C PRO A 373 -0.03 -5.18 19.80
N GLY A 374 -0.70 -5.39 20.93
CA GLY A 374 -1.63 -4.43 21.51
C GLY A 374 -1.12 -3.93 22.85
N ASP A 375 -0.21 -2.96 22.85
CA ASP A 375 0.30 -2.38 24.09
C ASP A 375 -0.81 -1.65 24.86
N GLY A 376 -1.04 -2.11 26.09
CA GLY A 376 -2.02 -1.51 27.00
C GLY A 376 -3.49 -1.79 26.64
N TYR A 377 -3.81 -2.50 25.53
CA TYR A 377 -5.20 -2.70 25.11
C TYR A 377 -5.97 -3.61 26.05
N LEU A 378 -5.42 -4.79 26.36
CA LEU A 378 -6.07 -5.73 27.27
C LEU A 378 -6.15 -5.17 28.68
N GLU A 379 -5.11 -4.45 29.10
CA GLU A 379 -5.05 -3.75 30.38
C GLU A 379 -6.09 -2.61 30.46
N ALA A 380 -6.31 -1.88 29.37
CA ALA A 380 -7.32 -0.82 29.28
C ALA A 380 -8.75 -1.39 29.36
N LEU A 381 -9.01 -2.54 28.72
CA LEU A 381 -10.34 -3.15 28.72
C LEU A 381 -10.84 -3.57 30.13
N VAL A 382 -9.95 -3.75 31.08
CA VAL A 382 -10.26 -4.13 32.46
C VAL A 382 -10.21 -2.94 33.44
N GLN A 383 -10.01 -1.72 32.97
CA GLN A 383 -10.02 -0.52 33.80
C GLN A 383 -11.46 -0.14 34.19
N PRO A 384 -11.66 0.45 35.40
CA PRO A 384 -13.00 0.83 35.88
C PRO A 384 -13.76 1.81 34.95
N ASN A 385 -13.05 2.63 34.16
CA ASN A 385 -13.62 3.57 33.22
C ASN A 385 -13.81 2.99 31.80
N VAL A 386 -13.68 1.68 31.63
CA VAL A 386 -13.90 1.01 30.33
C VAL A 386 -14.89 -0.12 30.46
N LYS A 387 -15.98 -0.06 29.69
CA LYS A 387 -17.00 -1.14 29.61
C LYS A 387 -16.88 -1.84 28.24
N PRO A 388 -16.36 -3.07 28.15
CA PRO A 388 -16.54 -3.90 26.96
C PRO A 388 -18.04 -4.20 26.77
N VAL A 389 -18.53 -4.06 25.53
CA VAL A 389 -19.90 -4.35 25.12
C VAL A 389 -19.83 -5.39 24.00
N PHE A 390 -20.33 -6.59 24.29
CA PHE A 390 -20.22 -7.73 23.39
C PHE A 390 -21.43 -7.85 22.46
N GLY A 391 -21.19 -8.31 21.23
CA GLY A 391 -22.23 -8.59 20.26
C GLY A 391 -22.38 -7.54 19.17
N GLY A 392 -23.48 -7.63 18.42
CA GLY A 392 -23.77 -6.74 17.30
C GLY A 392 -24.45 -5.44 17.73
N ILE A 393 -24.26 -4.40 16.95
CA ILE A 393 -25.03 -3.17 17.03
C ILE A 393 -26.28 -3.35 16.16
N LYS A 394 -27.45 -3.07 16.75
CA LYS A 394 -28.72 -3.09 16.04
C LYS A 394 -28.97 -1.76 15.34
N GLN A 395 -28.81 -0.66 16.09
CA GLN A 395 -29.11 0.69 15.60
C GLN A 395 -28.31 1.72 16.38
N ILE A 396 -27.99 2.84 15.74
CA ILE A 396 -27.50 4.05 16.38
C ILE A 396 -28.68 5.04 16.44
N VAL A 397 -28.85 5.67 17.60
CA VAL A 397 -29.91 6.64 17.87
C VAL A 397 -29.33 7.99 18.29
N HIS A 398 -30.18 9.00 18.45
CA HIS A 398 -29.76 10.36 18.74
C HIS A 398 -28.75 10.50 19.89
N GLU A 399 -28.90 9.71 20.97
CA GLU A 399 -28.07 9.81 22.17
C GLU A 399 -27.16 8.59 22.42
N GLY A 400 -27.04 7.64 21.46
CA GLY A 400 -26.22 6.46 21.70
C GLY A 400 -26.40 5.30 20.73
N ILE A 401 -26.11 4.11 21.26
CA ILE A 401 -26.08 2.84 20.50
C ILE A 401 -27.03 1.84 21.15
N ILE A 402 -27.87 1.20 20.34
CA ILE A 402 -28.71 0.06 20.74
C ILE A 402 -28.04 -1.22 20.24
N THR A 403 -27.73 -2.14 21.14
CA THR A 403 -27.17 -3.45 20.84
C THR A 403 -28.22 -4.46 20.40
N ALA A 404 -27.81 -5.60 19.85
CA ALA A 404 -28.70 -6.61 19.30
C ALA A 404 -29.63 -7.25 20.37
N ASP A 405 -29.23 -7.24 21.64
CA ASP A 405 -30.01 -7.64 22.78
C ASP A 405 -31.03 -6.59 23.29
N GLY A 406 -30.99 -5.37 22.68
CA GLY A 406 -31.91 -4.27 22.97
C GLY A 406 -31.42 -3.31 24.06
N GLU A 407 -30.24 -3.51 24.66
CA GLU A 407 -29.66 -2.56 25.63
C GLU A 407 -29.29 -1.23 24.92
N THR A 408 -29.65 -0.11 25.56
CA THR A 408 -29.28 1.23 25.06
C THR A 408 -28.05 1.77 25.81
N HIS A 409 -27.03 2.08 25.10
CA HIS A 409 -25.78 2.64 25.60
C HIS A 409 -25.65 4.11 25.21
N LYS A 410 -25.89 5.01 26.17
CA LYS A 410 -25.68 6.45 25.95
C LYS A 410 -24.17 6.75 25.79
N VAL A 411 -23.82 7.58 24.81
CA VAL A 411 -22.46 8.07 24.55
C VAL A 411 -22.52 9.51 24.07
N ASP A 412 -21.49 10.29 24.39
CA ASP A 412 -21.35 11.69 23.96
C ASP A 412 -20.63 11.79 22.62
N ILE A 413 -19.69 10.88 22.37
CA ILE A 413 -18.84 10.86 21.17
C ILE A 413 -18.84 9.44 20.59
N LEU A 414 -18.87 9.33 19.25
CA LEU A 414 -18.81 8.07 18.54
C LEU A 414 -17.56 7.96 17.69
N VAL A 415 -16.72 6.95 17.96
CA VAL A 415 -15.50 6.63 17.23
C VAL A 415 -15.67 5.32 16.45
N CYS A 416 -15.68 5.40 15.13
CA CYS A 416 -15.77 4.25 14.24
C CYS A 416 -14.34 3.75 13.89
N ALA A 417 -13.85 2.76 14.66
CA ALA A 417 -12.61 2.04 14.37
C ALA A 417 -12.88 0.80 13.50
N THR A 418 -13.66 0.99 12.42
CA THR A 418 -14.26 -0.09 11.61
C THR A 418 -13.42 -0.51 10.43
N GLY A 419 -12.23 0.11 10.24
CA GLY A 419 -11.23 -0.27 9.25
C GLY A 419 -11.51 0.27 7.85
N PHE A 420 -10.85 -0.33 6.87
CA PHE A 420 -10.82 0.11 5.47
C PHE A 420 -11.54 -0.87 4.55
N ASN A 421 -11.89 -0.39 3.37
CA ASN A 421 -12.33 -1.21 2.26
C ASN A 421 -11.10 -1.84 1.57
N VAL A 422 -10.71 -3.02 2.03
CA VAL A 422 -9.48 -3.71 1.60
C VAL A 422 -9.72 -4.69 0.44
N ALA A 423 -10.57 -4.32 -0.49
CA ALA A 423 -10.92 -5.18 -1.62
C ALA A 423 -9.81 -5.27 -2.71
N PHE A 424 -8.62 -4.73 -2.49
CA PHE A 424 -7.52 -4.60 -3.48
C PHE A 424 -7.94 -3.92 -4.79
N ARG A 425 -9.13 -3.38 -4.87
CA ARG A 425 -9.67 -2.71 -6.04
C ARG A 425 -9.24 -1.25 -6.04
N PRO A 426 -8.68 -0.75 -7.16
CA PRO A 426 -8.31 0.66 -7.20
C PRO A 426 -9.56 1.54 -7.05
N ALA A 427 -9.43 2.64 -6.30
CA ALA A 427 -10.49 3.63 -6.12
C ALA A 427 -10.78 4.45 -7.39
N PHE A 428 -9.93 4.35 -8.40
CA PHE A 428 -10.10 4.98 -9.72
C PHE A 428 -10.58 3.96 -10.77
N LYS A 429 -11.30 4.45 -11.76
CA LYS A 429 -11.79 3.63 -12.86
C LYS A 429 -10.66 3.42 -13.88
N LEU A 430 -10.26 2.19 -14.10
CA LEU A 430 -9.33 1.79 -15.16
C LEU A 430 -10.09 0.99 -16.22
N VAL A 431 -10.02 1.43 -17.47
CA VAL A 431 -10.74 0.84 -18.60
C VAL A 431 -9.73 0.34 -19.64
N ASN A 432 -9.91 -0.88 -20.12
CA ASN A 432 -9.09 -1.45 -21.18
C ASN A 432 -9.53 -1.05 -22.59
N GLY A 433 -8.77 -1.46 -23.60
CA GLY A 433 -9.08 -1.14 -25.00
C GLY A 433 -10.40 -1.71 -25.55
N ALA A 434 -11.02 -2.67 -24.82
CA ALA A 434 -12.34 -3.22 -25.14
C ALA A 434 -13.48 -2.49 -24.39
N GLY A 435 -13.18 -1.42 -23.65
CA GLY A 435 -14.18 -0.67 -22.89
C GLY A 435 -14.55 -1.28 -21.54
N LYS A 436 -13.92 -2.40 -21.14
CA LYS A 436 -14.21 -3.10 -19.89
C LYS A 436 -13.36 -2.52 -18.75
N THR A 437 -13.98 -2.25 -17.61
CA THR A 437 -13.24 -1.80 -16.43
C THR A 437 -12.48 -2.96 -15.78
N LEU A 438 -11.40 -2.65 -15.06
CA LEU A 438 -10.63 -3.65 -14.30
C LEU A 438 -11.51 -4.37 -13.27
N ASN A 439 -12.43 -3.65 -12.63
CA ASN A 439 -13.36 -4.25 -11.66
C ASN A 439 -14.36 -5.21 -12.30
N GLU A 440 -14.87 -4.89 -13.49
CA GLU A 440 -15.74 -5.79 -14.28
C GLU A 440 -14.95 -7.01 -14.77
N ASP A 441 -13.69 -6.81 -15.16
CA ASP A 441 -12.82 -7.88 -15.62
C ASP A 441 -12.47 -8.89 -14.52
N TRP A 442 -12.26 -8.41 -13.31
CA TRP A 442 -12.00 -9.25 -12.14
C TRP A 442 -13.24 -9.97 -11.60
N GLY A 443 -14.46 -9.46 -11.85
CA GLY A 443 -15.67 -10.03 -11.25
C GLY A 443 -15.55 -10.16 -9.72
N ASP A 444 -15.79 -11.34 -9.18
CA ASP A 444 -15.73 -11.61 -7.74
C ASP A 444 -14.31 -11.83 -7.19
N SER A 445 -13.33 -12.06 -8.06
CA SER A 445 -11.95 -12.40 -7.66
C SER A 445 -10.94 -11.42 -8.21
N VAL A 446 -10.26 -10.72 -7.32
CA VAL A 446 -9.16 -9.82 -7.69
C VAL A 446 -7.93 -10.65 -8.02
N ASN A 447 -7.43 -10.54 -9.24
CA ASN A 447 -6.32 -11.36 -9.72
C ASN A 447 -5.25 -10.49 -10.39
N LEU A 448 -4.02 -10.55 -9.87
CA LEU A 448 -2.82 -9.95 -10.47
C LEU A 448 -1.71 -10.99 -10.56
N TYR A 449 -1.11 -11.09 -11.72
CA TYR A 449 0.07 -11.92 -11.92
C TYR A 449 1.23 -11.36 -11.10
N MET A 450 1.83 -12.19 -10.24
CA MET A 450 2.90 -11.82 -9.27
C MET A 450 2.53 -10.60 -8.38
N GLY A 451 1.23 -10.31 -8.22
CA GLY A 451 0.76 -9.14 -7.50
C GLY A 451 1.01 -7.80 -8.20
N VAL A 452 1.40 -7.81 -9.48
CA VAL A 452 1.85 -6.63 -10.24
C VAL A 452 0.99 -6.35 -11.46
N SER A 453 0.77 -7.34 -12.34
CA SER A 453 0.19 -7.12 -13.68
C SER A 453 -1.18 -7.77 -13.84
N ALA A 454 -2.11 -7.08 -14.53
CA ALA A 454 -3.43 -7.60 -14.89
C ALA A 454 -3.50 -7.94 -16.39
N PRO A 455 -4.03 -9.10 -16.79
CA PRO A 455 -4.30 -9.39 -18.20
C PRO A 455 -5.23 -8.36 -18.83
N ARG A 456 -5.00 -8.04 -20.11
CA ARG A 456 -5.79 -7.06 -20.89
C ARG A 456 -5.66 -5.61 -20.45
N PHE A 457 -4.75 -5.33 -19.48
CA PHE A 457 -4.38 -3.98 -19.04
C PHE A 457 -2.87 -3.76 -19.22
N PRO A 458 -2.41 -3.65 -20.46
CA PRO A 458 -0.98 -3.55 -20.77
C PRO A 458 -0.34 -2.30 -20.15
N ASN A 459 0.94 -2.42 -19.75
CA ASN A 459 1.73 -1.36 -19.13
C ASN A 459 1.10 -0.77 -17.85
N TYR A 460 0.21 -1.50 -17.19
CA TYR A 460 -0.34 -1.18 -15.89
C TYR A 460 0.29 -2.06 -14.82
N TYR A 461 0.88 -1.43 -13.81
CA TYR A 461 1.54 -2.13 -12.70
C TYR A 461 0.98 -1.68 -11.37
N THR A 462 0.69 -2.64 -10.48
CA THR A 462 0.24 -2.37 -9.12
C THR A 462 1.37 -2.62 -8.14
N ILE A 463 1.55 -1.73 -7.18
CA ILE A 463 2.50 -1.92 -6.08
C ILE A 463 1.74 -2.50 -4.89
N VAL A 464 2.26 -3.61 -4.35
CA VAL A 464 1.62 -4.34 -3.23
C VAL A 464 0.20 -4.80 -3.59
N GLY A 465 0.02 -5.35 -4.77
CA GLY A 465 -1.25 -5.96 -5.17
C GLY A 465 -1.50 -7.32 -4.49
N PRO A 466 -2.67 -7.95 -4.75
CA PRO A 466 -2.98 -9.27 -4.23
C PRO A 466 -1.92 -10.29 -4.66
N GLY A 467 -1.37 -11.02 -3.69
CA GLY A 467 -0.25 -11.93 -3.91
C GLY A 467 1.14 -11.30 -3.82
N ALA A 468 1.27 -9.98 -3.66
CA ALA A 468 2.57 -9.32 -3.46
C ALA A 468 2.92 -9.07 -1.99
N THR A 469 2.15 -9.61 -1.05
CA THR A 469 2.42 -9.54 0.39
C THR A 469 2.56 -10.95 0.96
N TRP A 470 3.35 -11.08 1.99
CA TRP A 470 3.61 -12.32 2.70
C TRP A 470 3.00 -12.31 4.11
N SER A 471 3.06 -13.46 4.77
CA SER A 471 2.52 -13.64 6.12
C SER A 471 3.48 -13.17 7.23
N SER A 472 4.79 -13.28 7.00
CA SER A 472 5.87 -12.92 7.94
C SER A 472 6.84 -11.93 7.29
N GLY A 473 7.42 -11.01 8.07
CA GLY A 473 8.33 -9.96 7.58
C GLY A 473 7.67 -8.59 7.42
N THR A 474 8.44 -7.62 6.96
CA THR A 474 8.02 -6.21 6.86
C THR A 474 7.49 -5.85 5.48
N LEU A 475 6.60 -4.84 5.40
CA LEU A 475 5.92 -4.48 4.15
C LEU A 475 6.81 -3.72 3.16
N LEU A 476 7.72 -2.87 3.63
CA LEU A 476 8.50 -1.99 2.75
C LEU A 476 9.35 -2.75 1.72
N PRO A 477 10.01 -3.88 2.03
CA PRO A 477 10.68 -4.70 1.03
C PRO A 477 9.76 -5.23 -0.08
N SER A 478 8.46 -5.46 0.19
CA SER A 478 7.49 -5.80 -0.86
C SER A 478 7.25 -4.64 -1.82
N ILE A 479 7.15 -3.41 -1.30
CA ILE A 479 7.07 -2.20 -2.12
C ILE A 479 8.31 -2.08 -3.00
N GLU A 480 9.51 -2.21 -2.41
CA GLU A 480 10.78 -2.11 -3.11
C GLU A 480 10.88 -3.11 -4.27
N THR A 481 10.56 -4.37 -3.99
CA THR A 481 10.71 -5.46 -4.97
C THR A 481 9.70 -5.36 -6.11
N THR A 482 8.44 -5.01 -5.81
CA THR A 482 7.43 -4.80 -6.87
C THR A 482 7.74 -3.60 -7.75
N ILE A 483 8.38 -2.57 -7.19
CA ILE A 483 8.87 -1.42 -7.96
C ILE A 483 10.07 -1.82 -8.82
N GLU A 484 11.03 -2.57 -8.28
CA GLU A 484 12.17 -3.06 -9.06
C GLU A 484 11.74 -3.96 -10.23
N TYR A 485 10.74 -4.81 -10.00
CA TYR A 485 10.11 -5.57 -11.08
C TYR A 485 9.53 -4.64 -12.15
N SER A 486 8.76 -3.63 -11.73
CA SER A 486 8.14 -2.66 -12.65
C SER A 486 9.19 -1.84 -13.43
N ILE A 487 10.31 -1.47 -12.80
CA ILE A 487 11.41 -0.75 -13.46
C ILE A 487 12.09 -1.64 -14.51
N GLN A 488 12.30 -2.93 -14.25
CA GLN A 488 12.82 -3.85 -15.24
C GLN A 488 11.91 -3.93 -16.48
N MET A 489 10.57 -3.95 -16.26
CA MET A 489 9.59 -3.89 -17.34
C MET A 489 9.70 -2.57 -18.13
N MET A 490 9.84 -1.43 -17.44
CA MET A 490 10.01 -0.12 -18.06
C MET A 490 11.31 -0.03 -18.88
N LYS A 491 12.43 -0.54 -18.35
CA LYS A 491 13.70 -0.60 -19.08
C LYS A 491 13.56 -1.39 -20.37
N LYS A 492 12.94 -2.57 -20.30
CA LYS A 492 12.70 -3.38 -21.49
C LYS A 492 11.83 -2.64 -22.52
N ILE A 493 10.77 -1.94 -22.07
CA ILE A 493 9.94 -1.11 -22.96
C ILE A 493 10.77 -0.05 -23.69
N GLN A 494 11.67 0.64 -22.98
CA GLN A 494 12.51 1.68 -23.53
C GLN A 494 13.56 1.17 -24.52
N HIS A 495 14.28 0.11 -24.13
CA HIS A 495 15.47 -0.36 -24.83
C HIS A 495 15.14 -1.23 -26.04
N GLU A 496 13.98 -1.89 -26.06
CA GLU A 496 13.60 -2.80 -27.14
C GLU A 496 12.47 -2.25 -28.05
N ASN A 497 12.20 -0.95 -28.00
CA ASN A 497 11.13 -0.33 -28.80
C ASN A 497 9.77 -1.03 -28.62
N ILE A 498 9.43 -1.40 -27.39
CA ILE A 498 8.16 -2.07 -27.09
C ILE A 498 7.06 -1.03 -26.94
N ARG A 499 5.90 -1.32 -27.52
CA ARG A 499 4.67 -0.54 -27.38
C ARG A 499 3.92 -0.92 -26.12
N SER A 500 3.76 -2.22 -25.89
CA SER A 500 3.00 -2.70 -24.73
C SER A 500 3.44 -4.10 -24.30
N ILE A 501 3.39 -4.34 -23.01
CA ILE A 501 3.60 -5.64 -22.36
C ILE A 501 2.31 -5.97 -21.59
N ASP A 502 1.71 -7.12 -21.88
CA ASP A 502 0.44 -7.56 -21.32
C ASP A 502 0.59 -9.01 -20.84
N VAL A 503 0.28 -9.29 -19.57
CA VAL A 503 0.42 -10.64 -19.04
C VAL A 503 -0.59 -11.60 -19.68
N LYS A 504 -0.18 -12.83 -19.91
CA LYS A 504 -1.03 -13.89 -20.46
C LYS A 504 -2.04 -14.37 -19.41
N GLN A 505 -3.23 -14.74 -19.87
CA GLN A 505 -4.28 -15.25 -18.99
C GLN A 505 -3.93 -16.62 -18.40
N ASP A 506 -3.35 -17.51 -19.21
CA ASP A 506 -2.92 -18.85 -18.77
C ASP A 506 -1.87 -18.78 -17.66
N ALA A 507 -0.89 -17.88 -17.76
CA ALA A 507 0.09 -17.67 -16.70
C ALA A 507 -0.56 -17.17 -15.39
N LEU A 508 -1.58 -16.31 -15.50
CA LEU A 508 -2.37 -15.87 -14.34
C LEU A 508 -3.15 -17.04 -13.73
N ASP A 509 -3.78 -17.86 -14.54
CA ASP A 509 -4.59 -18.99 -14.08
C ASP A 509 -3.72 -20.04 -13.38
N ASP A 510 -2.56 -20.36 -13.92
CA ASP A 510 -1.60 -21.31 -13.35
C ASP A 510 -1.07 -20.85 -11.99
N ILE A 511 -0.69 -19.57 -11.85
CA ILE A 511 -0.18 -19.08 -10.56
C ILE A 511 -1.27 -19.10 -9.48
N TYR A 512 -2.52 -18.79 -9.83
CA TYR A 512 -3.62 -18.86 -8.86
C TYR A 512 -4.06 -20.28 -8.53
N ALA A 513 -3.92 -21.22 -9.45
CA ALA A 513 -4.08 -22.64 -9.15
C ALA A 513 -3.06 -23.08 -8.07
N HIS A 514 -1.81 -22.65 -8.20
CA HIS A 514 -0.78 -22.89 -7.18
C HIS A 514 -1.12 -22.21 -5.83
N PHE A 515 -1.56 -20.94 -5.84
CA PHE A 515 -1.97 -20.24 -4.63
C PHE A 515 -3.10 -20.97 -3.89
N ASP A 516 -4.13 -21.37 -4.63
CA ASP A 516 -5.30 -22.04 -4.07
C ASP A 516 -4.93 -23.40 -3.47
N GLU A 517 -4.02 -24.15 -4.10
CA GLU A 517 -3.54 -25.43 -3.59
C GLU A 517 -2.69 -25.25 -2.33
N PHE A 518 -1.68 -24.36 -2.37
CA PHE A 518 -0.82 -24.07 -1.22
C PHE A 518 -1.63 -23.66 0.00
N HIS A 519 -2.59 -22.75 -0.16
CA HIS A 519 -3.34 -22.22 0.95
C HIS A 519 -4.32 -23.21 1.60
N LYS A 520 -4.57 -24.38 1.02
CA LYS A 520 -5.33 -25.46 1.69
C LYS A 520 -4.68 -25.90 2.99
N THR A 521 -3.35 -25.82 3.07
CA THR A 521 -2.56 -26.25 4.23
C THR A 521 -2.35 -25.15 5.27
N THR A 522 -2.79 -23.92 5.02
CA THR A 522 -2.50 -22.78 5.88
C THR A 522 -3.66 -22.44 6.83
N VAL A 523 -3.32 -21.82 7.96
CA VAL A 523 -4.29 -21.27 8.94
C VAL A 523 -5.19 -20.18 8.34
N PHE A 524 -4.79 -19.56 7.22
CA PHE A 524 -5.59 -18.53 6.54
C PHE A 524 -6.93 -19.06 6.04
N LYS A 525 -7.06 -20.36 5.83
CA LYS A 525 -8.31 -21.04 5.39
C LYS A 525 -9.35 -21.20 6.50
N GLU A 526 -8.99 -20.96 7.75
CA GLU A 526 -9.89 -21.09 8.88
C GLU A 526 -11.04 -20.05 8.87
N SER A 527 -12.04 -20.25 9.71
CA SER A 527 -13.30 -19.50 9.68
C SER A 527 -13.21 -18.12 10.34
N CYS A 528 -12.16 -17.35 10.06
CA CYS A 528 -12.05 -15.95 10.47
C CYS A 528 -12.42 -15.00 9.32
N ARG A 529 -12.98 -13.85 9.63
CA ARG A 529 -13.14 -12.75 8.68
C ARG A 529 -11.82 -11.99 8.59
N SER A 530 -11.19 -11.93 7.40
CA SER A 530 -9.88 -11.31 7.21
C SER A 530 -9.81 -10.52 5.92
N TRP A 531 -9.05 -9.42 5.92
CA TRP A 531 -8.72 -8.68 4.70
C TRP A 531 -7.84 -9.53 3.75
N PHE A 532 -7.11 -10.53 4.25
CA PHE A 532 -6.42 -11.54 3.42
C PHE A 532 -7.39 -12.30 2.48
N LYS A 533 -8.69 -12.25 2.80
CA LYS A 533 -9.80 -12.89 2.08
C LYS A 533 -10.84 -11.87 1.60
N ASP A 534 -10.42 -10.66 1.26
CA ASP A 534 -11.32 -9.58 0.81
C ASP A 534 -12.42 -9.26 1.86
N GLY A 535 -12.07 -9.28 3.14
CA GLY A 535 -13.01 -9.03 4.24
C GLY A 535 -14.06 -10.13 4.44
N LYS A 536 -13.95 -11.27 3.77
CA LYS A 536 -14.88 -12.41 3.85
C LYS A 536 -14.36 -13.50 4.77
N ILE A 537 -15.22 -14.41 5.17
CA ILE A 537 -14.86 -15.62 5.94
C ILE A 537 -14.32 -16.70 4.98
N LYS A 538 -15.02 -16.92 3.87
CA LYS A 538 -14.67 -17.90 2.84
C LYS A 538 -14.39 -17.12 1.54
N ASN A 539 -13.15 -17.10 1.11
CA ASN A 539 -12.73 -16.54 -0.16
C ASN A 539 -11.34 -17.05 -0.51
N ARG A 540 -10.81 -16.67 -1.69
CA ARG A 540 -9.41 -16.86 -2.06
C ARG A 540 -8.51 -16.10 -1.07
N ILE A 541 -7.34 -16.64 -0.80
CA ILE A 541 -6.31 -16.02 0.03
C ILE A 541 -5.43 -15.17 -0.89
N TYR A 542 -5.25 -13.90 -0.55
CA TYR A 542 -4.49 -12.93 -1.34
C TYR A 542 -3.08 -12.67 -0.78
N LEU A 543 -2.56 -13.59 0.02
CA LEU A 543 -1.15 -13.60 0.43
C LEU A 543 -0.33 -14.45 -0.52
N TRP A 544 0.96 -14.15 -0.61
CA TRP A 544 1.92 -14.97 -1.33
C TRP A 544 1.98 -16.39 -0.75
N PRO A 545 2.02 -17.45 -1.58
CA PRO A 545 2.10 -18.83 -1.12
C PRO A 545 3.54 -19.21 -0.74
N GLY A 546 4.07 -18.57 0.29
CA GLY A 546 5.43 -18.77 0.73
C GLY A 546 5.90 -17.71 1.73
N CYS A 547 7.13 -17.86 2.21
CA CYS A 547 7.76 -16.88 3.08
C CYS A 547 8.27 -15.65 2.30
N THR A 548 8.74 -14.64 3.00
CA THR A 548 9.30 -13.40 2.46
C THR A 548 10.37 -13.65 1.39
N ILE A 549 11.40 -14.44 1.72
CA ILE A 549 12.52 -14.71 0.80
C ILE A 549 12.05 -15.50 -0.42
N HIS A 550 11.04 -16.35 -0.29
CA HIS A 550 10.44 -17.06 -1.43
C HIS A 550 9.81 -16.09 -2.42
N LEU A 551 9.03 -15.10 -1.98
CA LEU A 551 8.50 -14.05 -2.86
C LEU A 551 9.63 -13.25 -3.51
N LEU A 552 10.59 -12.74 -2.71
CA LEU A 552 11.70 -11.93 -3.23
C LEU A 552 12.49 -12.67 -4.33
N LYS A 553 12.73 -13.96 -4.13
CA LYS A 553 13.37 -14.81 -5.14
C LYS A 553 12.51 -14.96 -6.40
N SER A 554 11.19 -15.13 -6.24
CA SER A 554 10.27 -15.39 -7.35
C SER A 554 10.05 -14.18 -8.26
N ILE A 555 10.07 -12.95 -7.70
CA ILE A 555 9.83 -11.73 -8.47
C ILE A 555 11.10 -10.91 -8.75
N LYS A 556 12.28 -11.46 -8.42
CA LYS A 556 13.56 -10.77 -8.66
C LYS A 556 13.75 -10.36 -10.11
N THR A 557 13.31 -11.19 -11.03
CA THR A 557 13.41 -10.96 -12.48
C THR A 557 12.07 -11.28 -13.14
N PRO A 558 11.54 -10.41 -14.01
CA PRO A 558 10.33 -10.69 -14.77
C PRO A 558 10.49 -11.91 -15.68
N ARG A 559 9.47 -12.77 -15.67
CA ARG A 559 9.36 -13.92 -16.57
C ARG A 559 8.69 -13.43 -17.86
N PHE A 560 9.49 -12.93 -18.81
CA PHE A 560 8.97 -12.33 -20.04
C PHE A 560 8.22 -13.33 -20.93
N GLU A 561 8.49 -14.63 -20.79
CA GLU A 561 7.75 -15.71 -21.43
C GLU A 561 6.26 -15.75 -21.04
N ASP A 562 5.89 -15.19 -19.91
CA ASP A 562 4.51 -15.11 -19.42
C ASP A 562 3.76 -13.88 -19.92
N TYR A 563 4.38 -13.11 -20.83
CA TYR A 563 3.81 -11.87 -21.35
C TYR A 563 3.64 -11.90 -22.88
N ASN A 564 2.59 -11.22 -23.36
CA ASN A 564 2.42 -10.83 -24.75
C ASN A 564 3.11 -9.48 -24.97
N ILE A 565 4.13 -9.47 -25.81
CA ILE A 565 4.91 -8.27 -26.12
C ILE A 565 4.53 -7.76 -27.51
N ARG A 566 4.13 -6.49 -27.59
CA ARG A 566 3.86 -5.78 -28.86
C ARG A 566 4.91 -4.71 -29.08
N TYR A 567 5.56 -4.76 -30.21
CA TYR A 567 6.62 -3.82 -30.58
C TYR A 567 6.04 -2.58 -31.28
N ARG A 568 6.80 -1.49 -31.29
CA ARG A 568 6.46 -0.24 -32.00
C ARG A 568 6.63 -0.37 -33.50
N TYR A 569 7.53 -1.25 -33.95
CA TYR A 569 7.85 -1.51 -35.33
C TYR A 569 7.43 -2.93 -35.70
N ALA A 570 7.10 -3.14 -36.99
CA ALA A 570 6.77 -4.46 -37.50
C ALA A 570 7.90 -5.48 -37.30
N ASN A 571 9.15 -5.02 -37.44
CA ASN A 571 10.32 -5.82 -37.11
C ASN A 571 10.67 -5.67 -35.61
N ARG A 572 10.52 -6.76 -34.83
CA ARG A 572 10.84 -6.77 -33.40
C ARG A 572 12.31 -6.48 -33.06
N PHE A 573 13.21 -6.65 -34.03
CA PHE A 573 14.64 -6.40 -33.88
C PHE A 573 15.05 -4.97 -34.27
N ALA A 574 14.10 -4.06 -34.49
CA ALA A 574 14.39 -2.67 -34.83
C ALA A 574 15.26 -1.95 -33.77
N PHE A 575 15.24 -2.41 -32.52
CA PHE A 575 16.08 -1.87 -31.44
C PHE A 575 17.57 -2.13 -31.61
N LEU A 576 17.99 -3.08 -32.49
CA LEU A 576 19.40 -3.31 -32.80
C LEU A 576 20.04 -2.09 -33.48
N GLY A 577 19.22 -1.21 -34.10
CA GLY A 577 19.72 0.01 -34.75
C GLY A 577 20.65 -0.26 -35.93
N ASP A 578 21.58 0.65 -36.15
CA ASP A 578 22.49 0.66 -37.32
C ASP A 578 23.81 -0.10 -37.11
N GLY A 579 23.91 -0.86 -36.01
CA GLY A 579 25.08 -1.66 -35.66
C GLY A 579 26.06 -0.94 -34.73
N GLU A 580 25.77 0.29 -34.34
CA GLU A 580 26.56 1.03 -33.36
C GLU A 580 26.07 0.80 -31.95
N ILE A 581 26.94 1.04 -30.96
CA ILE A 581 26.63 1.14 -29.54
C ILE A 581 26.77 2.59 -29.05
N LYS A 582 26.31 2.90 -27.85
CA LYS A 582 26.42 4.26 -27.28
C LYS A 582 27.86 4.78 -27.25
N ALA A 583 28.86 3.91 -26.99
CA ALA A 583 30.26 4.28 -26.96
C ALA A 583 30.76 4.84 -28.31
N ASN A 584 30.26 4.31 -29.44
CA ASN A 584 30.59 4.85 -30.79
C ASN A 584 30.13 6.30 -30.91
N THR A 585 28.91 6.61 -30.43
CA THR A 585 28.32 7.95 -30.58
C THR A 585 28.99 8.98 -29.67
N THR A 586 29.50 8.57 -28.52
CA THR A 586 30.17 9.43 -27.53
C THR A 586 31.68 9.49 -27.71
N LYS A 587 32.23 8.80 -28.74
CA LYS A 587 33.67 8.68 -28.99
C LYS A 587 34.46 8.14 -27.77
N ASN A 588 33.81 7.31 -26.98
CA ASN A 588 34.43 6.63 -25.83
C ASN A 588 35.21 5.41 -26.32
N VAL A 589 36.47 5.60 -26.66
CA VAL A 589 37.32 4.54 -27.21
C VAL A 589 37.47 3.35 -26.25
N LEU A 590 37.60 3.60 -24.95
CA LEU A 590 37.67 2.52 -23.94
C LEU A 590 36.35 1.77 -23.79
N GLY A 591 35.22 2.44 -24.03
CA GLY A 591 33.91 1.80 -24.06
C GLY A 591 33.74 0.78 -25.19
N LEU A 592 34.64 0.76 -26.19
CA LEU A 592 34.65 -0.23 -27.26
C LEU A 592 35.41 -1.52 -26.91
N SER A 593 35.97 -1.61 -25.71
CA SER A 593 36.79 -2.74 -25.25
C SER A 593 36.33 -3.32 -23.90
N THR A 594 35.12 -3.01 -23.47
CA THR A 594 34.57 -3.43 -22.15
C THR A 594 34.48 -4.95 -21.98
N TYR A 595 34.51 -5.70 -23.09
CA TYR A 595 34.54 -7.16 -23.08
C TYR A 595 35.93 -7.74 -22.73
N VAL A 596 36.98 -6.92 -22.70
CA VAL A 596 38.31 -7.32 -22.21
C VAL A 596 38.28 -7.21 -20.69
N ARG A 597 38.29 -8.37 -20.01
CA ARG A 597 38.11 -8.51 -18.57
C ARG A 597 39.41 -8.94 -17.90
N ASP A 598 39.59 -8.54 -16.64
CA ASP A 598 40.73 -8.94 -15.79
C ASP A 598 40.55 -10.32 -15.14
N HIS A 599 39.27 -10.74 -14.95
CA HIS A 599 38.88 -12.06 -14.44
C HIS A 599 37.49 -12.44 -14.98
N ASP A 600 37.03 -13.65 -14.72
CA ASP A 600 35.72 -14.12 -15.20
C ASP A 600 34.58 -13.53 -14.39
N HIS A 601 33.97 -12.47 -14.89
CA HIS A 601 32.76 -11.82 -14.39
C HIS A 601 31.80 -11.53 -15.57
N ASP A 602 30.58 -11.10 -15.27
CA ASP A 602 29.59 -10.77 -16.30
C ASP A 602 30.11 -9.72 -17.28
N TRP A 603 29.72 -9.84 -18.54
CA TRP A 603 30.06 -8.89 -19.58
C TRP A 603 29.41 -7.54 -19.33
N ASN A 604 30.18 -6.49 -19.34
CA ASN A 604 29.69 -5.12 -19.35
C ASN A 604 29.83 -4.56 -20.76
N VAL A 605 28.73 -4.39 -21.46
CA VAL A 605 28.66 -3.91 -22.84
C VAL A 605 27.75 -2.67 -23.00
N ASP A 606 27.36 -2.06 -21.87
CA ASP A 606 26.48 -0.88 -21.81
C ASP A 606 27.26 0.45 -21.73
#